data_2f3b432ae72b7d8656e3d08f585bf6de
#
_entry.id   2f3b432ae72b7d8656e3d08f585bf6de
#
_cell.length_a   1.000
_cell.length_b   1.000
_cell.length_c   1.000
_cell.angle_alpha   90.00
_cell.angle_beta   90.00
_cell.angle_gamma   90.00
#
_symmetry.space_group_name_H-M   'P 1'
#
loop_
_entity.id
_entity.type
_entity.pdbx_description
1 polymer ?
#
loop_
_entity_poly.entity_id
_entity_poly.type
_entity_poly.pdbx_seq_one_letter_code
_entity_poly.pdbx_strand_id
1 'polypeptide(L)'
;MVEIEYLDSPHSTEELLEILCPPVRNWFKDKFPDFTRPQKLAIPAILERKHLLLCSPTGSGKTLTAFLTIIDKLVRLALDGKLEKKVHCAYISPIKALANDIQRNLIGPLTEISERYLPDRAQEIKVGLRTGDTPQSERQRMLKHPP
;
A
#
# COMPACT_ATOMS: atom_id res chain seq x y z
N MET A 1 -25.73 3.71 -15.33
CA MET A 1 -24.62 3.70 -16.33
C MET A 1 -23.34 3.95 -15.56
N VAL A 2 -22.29 3.17 -15.79
CA VAL A 2 -20.97 3.42 -15.17
C VAL A 2 -20.24 4.41 -16.07
N GLU A 3 -19.90 5.57 -15.51
CA GLU A 3 -19.08 6.55 -16.23
C GLU A 3 -17.60 6.18 -16.07
N ILE A 4 -16.88 6.11 -17.20
CA ILE A 4 -15.47 5.80 -17.23
C ILE A 4 -14.71 7.08 -17.57
N GLU A 5 -13.85 7.51 -16.66
CA GLU A 5 -12.93 8.62 -16.85
C GLU A 5 -11.53 8.09 -17.14
N TYR A 6 -10.86 8.65 -18.14
CA TYR A 6 -9.46 8.33 -18.44
C TYR A 6 -8.55 9.40 -17.84
N LEU A 7 -7.60 8.97 -17.00
CA LEU A 7 -6.62 9.87 -16.41
C LEU A 7 -5.43 10.03 -17.37
N ASP A 8 -5.24 11.22 -17.92
CA ASP A 8 -4.19 11.55 -18.88
C ASP A 8 -3.21 12.62 -18.40
N SER A 9 -3.59 13.37 -17.38
CA SER A 9 -2.84 14.50 -16.81
C SER A 9 -2.12 14.08 -15.52
N PRO A 10 -0.82 13.71 -15.58
CA PRO A 10 -0.07 13.29 -14.40
C PRO A 10 0.20 14.47 -13.46
N HIS A 11 0.07 14.24 -12.16
CA HIS A 11 0.50 15.18 -11.14
C HIS A 11 2.02 15.37 -11.14
N SER A 12 2.51 16.47 -10.60
CA SER A 12 3.94 16.69 -10.39
C SER A 12 4.45 15.82 -9.21
N THR A 13 5.75 15.67 -9.13
CA THR A 13 6.41 14.98 -8.01
C THR A 13 6.15 15.71 -6.70
N GLU A 14 6.21 17.02 -6.71
CA GLU A 14 5.95 17.89 -5.56
C GLU A 14 4.54 17.71 -5.04
N GLU A 15 3.54 17.73 -5.91
CA GLU A 15 2.14 17.51 -5.54
C GLU A 15 1.94 16.12 -4.88
N LEU A 16 2.54 15.05 -5.46
CA LEU A 16 2.45 13.72 -4.86
C LEU A 16 3.13 13.65 -3.49
N LEU A 17 4.28 14.26 -3.34
CA LEU A 17 4.98 14.31 -2.05
C LEU A 17 4.17 15.06 -1.00
N GLU A 18 3.44 16.11 -1.38
CA GLU A 18 2.59 16.87 -0.45
C GLU A 18 1.38 16.06 0.04
N ILE A 19 0.78 15.26 -0.83
CA ILE A 19 -0.39 14.46 -0.46
C ILE A 19 -0.04 13.20 0.35
N LEU A 20 1.19 12.71 0.32
CA LEU A 20 1.65 11.60 1.17
C LEU A 20 1.93 12.08 2.59
N CYS A 21 1.63 11.25 3.59
CA CYS A 21 1.98 11.56 4.98
C CYS A 21 3.51 11.64 5.17
N PRO A 22 4.01 12.45 6.13
CA PRO A 22 5.45 12.69 6.26
C PRO A 22 6.31 11.42 6.35
N PRO A 23 5.96 10.36 7.11
CA PRO A 23 6.76 9.14 7.15
C PRO A 23 6.92 8.47 5.78
N VAL A 24 5.83 8.33 5.03
CA VAL A 24 5.83 7.69 3.71
C VAL A 24 6.54 8.56 2.68
N ARG A 25 6.31 9.85 2.70
CA ARG A 25 7.01 10.85 1.87
C ARG A 25 8.52 10.76 2.04
N ASN A 26 9.00 10.79 3.28
CA ASN A 26 10.43 10.78 3.58
C ASN A 26 11.06 9.45 3.16
N TRP A 27 10.40 8.33 3.46
CA TRP A 27 10.83 7.02 3.01
C TRP A 27 10.93 6.96 1.47
N PHE A 28 9.92 7.47 0.75
CA PHE A 28 9.93 7.47 -0.71
C PHE A 28 11.09 8.29 -1.28
N LYS A 29 11.31 9.49 -0.75
CA LYS A 29 12.42 10.38 -1.17
C LYS A 29 13.79 9.75 -0.96
N ASP A 30 13.96 8.97 0.10
CA ASP A 30 15.22 8.27 0.39
C ASP A 30 15.48 7.10 -0.57
N LYS A 31 14.44 6.51 -1.14
CA LYS A 31 14.54 5.28 -1.97
C LYS A 31 14.45 5.52 -3.47
N PHE A 32 13.72 6.54 -3.89
CA PHE A 32 13.40 6.77 -5.30
C PHE A 32 13.66 8.22 -5.71
N PRO A 33 14.24 8.43 -6.91
CA PRO A 33 14.50 9.78 -7.41
C PRO A 33 13.23 10.51 -7.85
N ASP A 34 12.23 9.78 -8.35
CA ASP A 34 10.96 10.32 -8.85
C ASP A 34 9.87 9.24 -8.91
N PHE A 35 8.63 9.68 -9.04
CA PHE A 35 7.49 8.80 -9.34
C PHE A 35 7.44 8.46 -10.84
N THR A 36 7.03 7.23 -11.15
CA THR A 36 6.75 6.85 -12.53
C THR A 36 5.45 7.51 -13.02
N ARG A 37 5.26 7.63 -14.34
CA ARG A 37 4.03 8.18 -14.91
C ARG A 37 2.76 7.48 -14.40
N PRO A 38 2.67 6.12 -14.36
CA PRO A 38 1.52 5.44 -13.77
C PRO A 38 1.26 5.82 -12.32
N GLN A 39 2.30 6.02 -11.51
CA GLN A 39 2.18 6.46 -10.13
C GLN A 39 1.62 7.88 -10.04
N LYS A 40 2.11 8.79 -10.89
CA LYS A 40 1.66 10.20 -10.95
C LYS A 40 0.19 10.34 -11.35
N LEU A 41 -0.36 9.36 -12.08
CA LEU A 41 -1.78 9.32 -12.44
C LEU A 41 -2.64 8.62 -11.36
N ALA A 42 -2.15 7.51 -10.83
CA ALA A 42 -2.98 6.60 -10.03
C ALA A 42 -3.03 6.94 -8.54
N ILE A 43 -1.91 7.39 -7.94
CA ILE A 43 -1.85 7.64 -6.49
C ILE A 43 -2.92 8.62 -6.01
N PRO A 44 -3.13 9.79 -6.64
CA PRO A 44 -4.17 10.72 -6.20
C PRO A 44 -5.57 10.11 -6.24
N ALA A 45 -5.92 9.41 -7.33
CA ALA A 45 -7.23 8.79 -7.50
C ALA A 45 -7.48 7.70 -6.44
N ILE A 46 -6.46 6.89 -6.09
CA ILE A 46 -6.59 5.86 -5.05
C ILE A 46 -6.78 6.51 -3.67
N LEU A 47 -6.03 7.55 -3.36
CA LEU A 47 -6.14 8.26 -2.09
C LEU A 47 -7.51 8.96 -1.94
N GLU A 48 -8.10 9.42 -3.03
CA GLU A 48 -9.49 9.92 -3.11
C GLU A 48 -10.55 8.81 -3.04
N ARG A 49 -10.13 7.54 -2.90
CA ARG A 49 -11.00 6.36 -2.85
C ARG A 49 -11.80 6.10 -4.13
N LYS A 50 -11.30 6.54 -5.27
CA LYS A 50 -11.88 6.21 -6.58
C LYS A 50 -11.58 4.76 -6.95
N HIS A 51 -12.52 4.12 -7.65
CA HIS A 51 -12.25 2.83 -8.30
C HIS A 51 -11.33 3.08 -9.49
N LEU A 52 -10.27 2.30 -9.61
CA LEU A 52 -9.24 2.52 -10.62
C LEU A 52 -8.83 1.21 -11.30
N LEU A 53 -8.74 1.24 -12.62
CA LEU A 53 -8.06 0.23 -13.41
C LEU A 53 -6.72 0.79 -13.91
N LEU A 54 -5.61 0.20 -13.46
CA LEU A 54 -4.27 0.62 -13.84
C LEU A 54 -3.64 -0.41 -14.78
N CYS A 55 -3.56 -0.06 -16.06
CA CYS A 55 -2.91 -0.86 -17.09
C CYS A 55 -1.60 -0.19 -17.50
N SER A 56 -0.48 -0.86 -17.30
CA SER A 56 0.83 -0.37 -17.72
C SER A 56 1.83 -1.51 -17.86
N PRO A 57 2.95 -1.34 -18.58
CA PRO A 57 3.96 -2.38 -18.75
C PRO A 57 4.52 -2.92 -17.44
N THR A 58 5.10 -4.12 -17.49
CA THR A 58 5.82 -4.72 -16.36
C THR A 58 7.00 -3.82 -15.95
N GLY A 59 7.26 -3.70 -14.66
CA GLY A 59 8.34 -2.84 -14.14
C GLY A 59 8.00 -1.35 -14.05
N SER A 60 6.81 -0.92 -14.43
CA SER A 60 6.38 0.49 -14.36
C SER A 60 5.97 0.97 -12.97
N GLY A 61 6.10 0.14 -11.93
CA GLY A 61 5.79 0.50 -10.54
C GLY A 61 4.33 0.31 -10.11
N LYS A 62 3.51 -0.44 -10.87
CA LYS A 62 2.09 -0.71 -10.52
C LYS A 62 1.90 -1.26 -9.11
N THR A 63 2.67 -2.29 -8.76
CA THR A 63 2.58 -2.95 -7.45
C THR A 63 2.91 -1.97 -6.32
N LEU A 64 3.99 -1.20 -6.49
CA LEU A 64 4.35 -0.18 -5.51
C LEU A 64 3.31 0.93 -5.42
N THR A 65 2.64 1.30 -6.53
CA THR A 65 1.54 2.27 -6.52
C THR A 65 0.45 1.85 -5.53
N ALA A 66 -0.02 0.60 -5.63
CA ALA A 66 -1.05 0.08 -4.74
C ALA A 66 -0.55 0.01 -3.28
N PHE A 67 0.62 -0.56 -3.05
CA PHE A 67 1.13 -0.73 -1.69
C PHE A 67 1.52 0.59 -1.03
N LEU A 68 2.07 1.55 -1.75
CA LEU A 68 2.42 2.87 -1.20
C LEU A 68 1.17 3.59 -0.66
N THR A 69 0.07 3.54 -1.40
CA THR A 69 -1.20 4.15 -0.97
C THR A 69 -1.83 3.43 0.21
N ILE A 70 -1.71 2.09 0.27
CA ILE A 70 -2.15 1.28 1.41
C ILE A 70 -1.33 1.63 2.66
N ILE A 71 0.00 1.67 2.52
CA ILE A 71 0.92 2.02 3.61
C ILE A 71 0.63 3.43 4.11
N ASP A 72 0.47 4.40 3.22
CA ASP A 72 0.14 5.78 3.59
C ASP A 72 -1.15 5.85 4.44
N LYS A 73 -2.18 5.15 4.02
CA LYS A 73 -3.45 5.08 4.76
C LYS A 73 -3.28 4.44 6.15
N LEU A 74 -2.57 3.31 6.24
CA LEU A 74 -2.38 2.60 7.50
C LEU A 74 -1.50 3.41 8.47
N VAL A 75 -0.44 4.03 7.97
CA VAL A 75 0.43 4.91 8.76
C VAL A 75 -0.35 6.11 9.32
N ARG A 76 -1.20 6.75 8.51
CA ARG A 76 -2.08 7.84 9.00
C ARG A 76 -3.00 7.36 10.11
N LEU A 77 -3.64 6.20 9.95
CA LEU A 77 -4.51 5.63 10.97
C LEU A 77 -3.75 5.31 12.26
N ALA A 78 -2.52 4.79 12.15
CA ALA A 78 -1.67 4.52 13.31
C ALA A 78 -1.25 5.82 14.03
N LEU A 79 -0.84 6.85 13.28
CA LEU A 79 -0.48 8.16 13.85
C LEU A 79 -1.65 8.82 14.57
N ASP A 80 -2.87 8.70 14.00
CA ASP A 80 -4.10 9.24 14.59
C ASP A 80 -4.64 8.41 15.75
N GLY A 81 -4.06 7.24 16.04
CA GLY A 81 -4.59 6.29 17.03
C GLY A 81 -5.93 5.68 16.65
N LYS A 82 -6.23 5.62 15.35
CA LYS A 82 -7.50 5.13 14.78
C LYS A 82 -7.37 3.76 14.11
N LEU A 83 -6.26 3.07 14.30
CA LEU A 83 -6.05 1.74 13.73
C LEU A 83 -6.84 0.71 14.55
N GLU A 84 -7.93 0.24 13.98
CA GLU A 84 -8.81 -0.76 14.60
C GLU A 84 -8.32 -2.19 14.32
N LYS A 85 -8.70 -3.14 15.20
CA LYS A 85 -8.39 -4.58 15.01
C LYS A 85 -9.32 -5.21 13.97
N LYS A 86 -9.09 -4.89 12.71
CA LYS A 86 -9.84 -5.40 11.56
C LYS A 86 -8.97 -5.42 10.31
N VAL A 87 -9.39 -6.14 9.28
CA VAL A 87 -8.77 -6.07 7.96
C VAL A 87 -9.08 -4.70 7.33
N HIS A 88 -8.07 -3.88 7.16
CA HIS A 88 -8.20 -2.55 6.53
C HIS A 88 -8.05 -2.58 5.01
N CYS A 89 -7.31 -3.58 4.50
CA CYS A 89 -7.09 -3.77 3.07
C CYS A 89 -6.91 -5.25 2.75
N ALA A 90 -7.43 -5.68 1.61
CA ALA A 90 -7.19 -7.00 1.06
C ALA A 90 -6.51 -6.85 -0.32
N TYR A 91 -5.35 -7.47 -0.47
CA TYR A 91 -4.65 -7.59 -1.73
C TYR A 91 -4.80 -9.00 -2.27
N ILE A 92 -5.31 -9.12 -3.50
CA ILE A 92 -5.54 -10.41 -4.16
C ILE A 92 -4.63 -10.52 -5.37
N SER A 93 -3.88 -11.61 -5.43
CA SER A 93 -3.00 -11.92 -6.56
C SER A 93 -3.18 -13.37 -7.00
N PRO A 94 -3.21 -13.65 -8.31
CA PRO A 94 -3.43 -14.99 -8.83
C PRO A 94 -2.20 -15.91 -8.72
N ILE A 95 -1.01 -15.40 -8.46
CA ILE A 95 0.25 -16.15 -8.58
C ILE A 95 0.98 -16.21 -7.23
N LYS A 96 1.30 -17.42 -6.75
CA LYS A 96 2.12 -17.63 -5.54
C LYS A 96 3.54 -17.04 -5.64
N ALA A 97 4.11 -16.94 -6.85
CA ALA A 97 5.45 -16.36 -7.08
C ALA A 97 5.58 -14.88 -6.68
N LEU A 98 4.46 -14.19 -6.42
CA LEU A 98 4.45 -12.79 -5.96
C LEU A 98 4.75 -12.60 -4.46
N ALA A 99 5.08 -13.68 -3.72
CA ALA A 99 5.53 -13.55 -2.32
C ALA A 99 6.73 -12.60 -2.19
N ASN A 100 7.67 -12.64 -3.15
CA ASN A 100 8.81 -11.73 -3.21
C ASN A 100 8.37 -10.27 -3.47
N ASP A 101 7.35 -10.07 -4.30
CA ASP A 101 6.82 -8.74 -4.59
C ASP A 101 6.13 -8.15 -3.36
N ILE A 102 5.40 -8.96 -2.59
CA ILE A 102 4.79 -8.54 -1.32
C ILE A 102 5.90 -8.17 -0.31
N GLN A 103 6.94 -9.00 -0.21
CA GLN A 103 8.07 -8.71 0.67
C GLN A 103 8.75 -7.39 0.30
N ARG A 104 9.01 -7.16 -0.98
CA ARG A 104 9.74 -5.98 -1.47
C ARG A 104 8.92 -4.71 -1.48
N ASN A 105 7.64 -4.79 -1.82
CA ASN A 105 6.80 -3.61 -2.06
C ASN A 105 5.82 -3.29 -0.92
N LEU A 106 5.62 -4.22 0.03
CA LEU A 106 4.76 -4.01 1.19
C LEU A 106 5.50 -4.20 2.51
N ILE A 107 5.98 -5.41 2.80
CA ILE A 107 6.52 -5.75 4.13
C ILE A 107 7.79 -4.95 4.42
N GLY A 108 8.74 -4.93 3.49
CA GLY A 108 9.99 -4.16 3.64
C GLY A 108 9.74 -2.67 3.89
N PRO A 109 9.05 -1.98 2.99
CA PRO A 109 8.69 -0.56 3.18
C PRO A 109 7.94 -0.29 4.48
N LEU A 110 6.94 -1.12 4.81
CA LEU A 110 6.16 -0.96 6.03
C LEU A 110 7.02 -1.11 7.28
N THR A 111 7.92 -2.10 7.31
CA THR A 111 8.85 -2.32 8.41
C THR A 111 9.79 -1.11 8.56
N GLU A 112 10.44 -0.67 7.49
CA GLU A 112 11.36 0.48 7.53
C GLU A 112 10.66 1.77 7.99
N ILE A 113 9.45 2.03 7.51
CA ILE A 113 8.66 3.19 7.91
C ILE A 113 8.25 3.08 9.39
N SER A 114 7.76 1.91 9.80
CA SER A 114 7.28 1.69 11.15
C SER A 114 8.41 1.81 12.19
N GLU A 115 9.56 1.21 11.93
CA GLU A 115 10.72 1.28 12.83
C GLU A 115 11.27 2.70 12.94
N ARG A 116 11.30 3.44 11.84
CA ARG A 116 11.91 4.77 11.79
C ARG A 116 11.00 5.88 12.29
N TYR A 117 9.69 5.78 12.02
CA TYR A 117 8.75 6.88 12.26
C TYR A 117 7.62 6.55 13.24
N LEU A 118 7.44 5.26 13.57
CA LEU A 118 6.40 4.79 14.48
C LEU A 118 6.98 3.82 15.53
N PRO A 119 8.09 4.16 16.24
CA PRO A 119 8.80 3.20 17.11
C PRO A 119 7.88 2.59 18.18
N ASP A 120 6.98 3.38 18.74
CA ASP A 120 6.04 2.92 19.78
C ASP A 120 4.82 2.18 19.22
N ARG A 121 4.60 2.21 17.91
CA ARG A 121 3.42 1.66 17.21
C ARG A 121 3.76 0.72 16.06
N ALA A 122 5.03 0.39 15.89
CA ALA A 122 5.50 -0.45 14.78
C ALA A 122 4.78 -1.80 14.68
N GLN A 123 4.31 -2.35 15.80
CA GLN A 123 3.60 -3.63 15.85
C GLN A 123 2.08 -3.53 15.64
N GLU A 124 1.53 -2.33 15.55
CA GLU A 124 0.08 -2.15 15.36
C GLU A 124 -0.36 -2.52 13.95
N ILE A 125 0.48 -2.23 12.93
CA ILE A 125 0.20 -2.57 11.54
C ILE A 125 0.70 -3.98 11.24
N LYS A 126 -0.21 -4.89 10.99
CA LYS A 126 0.09 -6.30 10.74
C LYS A 126 -0.26 -6.69 9.31
N VAL A 127 0.50 -7.62 8.77
CA VAL A 127 0.27 -8.21 7.44
C VAL A 127 0.01 -9.69 7.61
N GLY A 128 -1.14 -10.15 7.13
CA GLY A 128 -1.50 -11.57 7.06
C GLY A 128 -1.42 -12.07 5.62
N LEU A 129 -0.81 -13.23 5.41
CA LEU A 129 -0.76 -13.91 4.12
C LEU A 129 -1.65 -15.14 4.15
N ARG A 130 -2.58 -15.25 3.19
CA ARG A 130 -3.43 -16.42 3.01
C ARG A 130 -3.31 -16.95 1.59
N THR A 131 -2.91 -18.21 1.47
CA THR A 131 -2.78 -18.93 0.19
C THR A 131 -3.63 -20.20 0.20
N GLY A 132 -3.65 -20.93 -0.91
CA GLY A 132 -4.26 -22.26 -0.97
C GLY A 132 -3.68 -23.24 0.06
N ASP A 133 -2.41 -23.11 0.39
CA ASP A 133 -1.66 -24.01 1.29
C ASP A 133 -1.72 -23.55 2.77
N THR A 134 -2.36 -22.42 3.07
CA THR A 134 -2.49 -21.94 4.47
C THR A 134 -3.31 -22.94 5.29
N PRO A 135 -2.77 -23.49 6.41
CA PRO A 135 -3.47 -24.46 7.25
C PRO A 135 -4.80 -23.92 7.79
N GLN A 136 -5.76 -24.83 8.00
CA GLN A 136 -7.09 -24.45 8.49
C GLN A 136 -7.05 -23.77 9.87
N SER A 137 -6.15 -24.20 10.74
CA SER A 137 -5.94 -23.58 12.05
C SER A 137 -5.51 -22.12 11.95
N GLU A 138 -4.62 -21.80 11.01
CA GLU A 138 -4.17 -20.44 10.76
C GLU A 138 -5.27 -19.59 10.11
N ARG A 139 -6.04 -20.15 9.19
CA ARG A 139 -7.22 -19.48 8.62
C ARG A 139 -8.23 -19.11 9.70
N GLN A 140 -8.49 -20.01 10.65
CA GLN A 140 -9.39 -19.75 11.78
C GLN A 140 -8.81 -18.70 12.74
N ARG A 141 -7.50 -18.71 12.96
CA ARG A 141 -6.84 -17.69 13.76
C ARG A 141 -6.98 -16.30 13.16
N MET A 142 -6.79 -16.16 11.84
CA MET A 142 -6.97 -14.89 11.12
C MET A 142 -8.42 -14.37 11.17
N LEU A 143 -9.42 -15.26 11.27
CA LEU A 143 -10.82 -14.85 11.44
C LEU A 143 -11.10 -14.31 12.85
N LYS A 144 -10.49 -14.92 13.87
CA LYS A 144 -10.66 -14.49 15.28
C LYS A 144 -9.81 -13.29 15.65
N HIS A 145 -8.62 -13.22 15.06
CA HIS A 145 -7.63 -12.19 15.29
C HIS A 145 -7.11 -11.69 13.92
N PRO A 146 -7.86 -10.81 13.25
CA PRO A 146 -7.45 -10.27 11.96
C PRO A 146 -6.10 -9.54 12.08
N PRO A 147 -5.28 -9.61 11.00
CA PRO A 147 -4.01 -8.88 10.95
C PRO A 147 -4.21 -7.39 10.93
#